data_7be8d27b7062390cf1a76f2dc43a1f8f
#
_entry.id   7be8d27b7062390cf1a76f2dc43a1f8f
#
_cell.length_a   1.000
_cell.length_b   1.000
_cell.length_c   1.000
_cell.angle_alpha   90.00
_cell.angle_beta   90.00
_cell.angle_gamma   90.00
#
_symmetry.space_group_name_H-M   'P 1'
#
loop_
_entity.id
_entity.type
_entity.pdbx_description
1 polymer ?
#
loop_
_entity_poly.entity_id
_entity_poly.type
_entity_poly.pdbx_seq_one_letter_code
_entity_poly.pdbx_strand_id
1 'polypeptide(L)'
;IKRGTKRLIDDPLFAARLAEVEIDLEAMKITNLRMLFRAQERGAPGPETSILKIKGTVINQELRDLARRALGPLAAPFPGHLGEGNILFGPPDTAFNAARYFNNRKTSIFGGSNEIQRNILTKTILEL
;
A
#
# COMPACT_ATOMS: atom_id res chain seq x y z
N ILE A 1 -5.75 -8.20 -16.25
CA ILE A 1 -6.75 -9.12 -15.66
C ILE A 1 -8.07 -8.86 -16.34
N LYS A 2 -8.80 -9.93 -16.68
CA LYS A 2 -10.14 -9.87 -17.26
C LYS A 2 -11.15 -10.43 -16.26
N ARG A 3 -12.34 -9.85 -16.23
CA ARG A 3 -13.50 -10.38 -15.52
C ARG A 3 -14.56 -10.70 -16.58
N GLY A 4 -14.71 -12.01 -16.90
CA GLY A 4 -15.46 -12.43 -18.08
C GLY A 4 -14.76 -11.96 -19.36
N THR A 5 -15.49 -11.29 -20.25
CA THR A 5 -14.97 -10.77 -21.52
C THR A 5 -14.33 -9.38 -21.41
N LYS A 6 -14.61 -8.61 -20.34
CA LYS A 6 -14.14 -7.23 -20.14
C LYS A 6 -12.80 -7.20 -19.40
N ARG A 7 -11.94 -6.24 -19.76
CA ARG A 7 -10.76 -5.94 -18.96
C ARG A 7 -11.19 -5.24 -17.67
N LEU A 8 -10.51 -5.51 -16.57
CA LEU A 8 -10.86 -4.92 -15.27
C LEU A 8 -10.71 -3.39 -15.26
N ILE A 9 -9.75 -2.86 -16.04
CA ILE A 9 -9.57 -1.41 -16.19
C ILE A 9 -10.73 -0.70 -16.90
N ASP A 10 -11.57 -1.45 -17.63
CA ASP A 10 -12.77 -0.90 -18.29
C ASP A 10 -13.96 -0.79 -17.32
N ASP A 11 -13.81 -1.31 -16.08
CA ASP A 11 -14.74 -1.07 -14.97
C ASP A 11 -14.46 0.32 -14.37
N PRO A 12 -15.39 1.27 -14.48
CA PRO A 12 -15.15 2.66 -14.06
C PRO A 12 -14.89 2.79 -12.56
N LEU A 13 -15.46 1.93 -11.73
CA LEU A 13 -15.22 1.95 -10.28
C LEU A 13 -13.82 1.44 -9.93
N PHE A 14 -13.36 0.39 -10.61
CA PHE A 14 -12.02 -0.10 -10.43
C PHE A 14 -10.98 0.89 -10.96
N ALA A 15 -11.23 1.46 -12.15
CA ALA A 15 -10.35 2.45 -12.76
C ALA A 15 -10.22 3.71 -11.90
N ALA A 16 -11.32 4.22 -11.34
CA ALA A 16 -11.30 5.36 -10.43
C ALA A 16 -10.45 5.09 -9.17
N ARG A 17 -10.64 3.94 -8.54
CA ARG A 17 -9.83 3.56 -7.36
C ARG A 17 -8.36 3.41 -7.68
N LEU A 18 -8.03 2.86 -8.85
CA LEU A 18 -6.63 2.76 -9.29
C LEU A 18 -6.04 4.15 -9.52
N ALA A 19 -6.77 5.04 -10.18
CA ALA A 19 -6.33 6.42 -10.42
C ALA A 19 -6.09 7.19 -9.11
N GLU A 20 -6.95 7.03 -8.09
CA GLU A 20 -6.74 7.62 -6.76
C GLU A 20 -5.41 7.19 -6.15
N VAL A 21 -5.07 5.89 -6.24
CA VAL A 21 -3.80 5.36 -5.72
C VAL A 21 -2.61 5.89 -6.52
N GLU A 22 -2.74 6.01 -7.84
CA GLU A 22 -1.69 6.58 -8.71
C GLU A 22 -1.43 8.05 -8.36
N ILE A 23 -2.48 8.85 -8.17
CA ILE A 23 -2.37 10.26 -7.75
C ILE A 23 -1.67 10.37 -6.40
N ASP A 24 -2.08 9.59 -5.41
CA ASP A 24 -1.48 9.57 -4.08
C ASP A 24 0.01 9.16 -4.13
N LEU A 25 0.35 8.20 -4.99
CA LEU A 25 1.73 7.73 -5.18
C LEU A 25 2.62 8.82 -5.79
N GLU A 26 2.14 9.52 -6.83
CA GLU A 26 2.89 10.62 -7.43
C GLU A 26 3.04 11.81 -6.46
N ALA A 27 1.99 12.16 -5.73
CA ALA A 27 2.06 13.18 -4.69
C ALA A 27 3.09 12.82 -3.59
N MET A 28 3.11 11.54 -3.17
CA MET A 28 4.08 11.05 -2.18
C MET A 28 5.51 11.10 -2.74
N LYS A 29 5.72 10.74 -3.99
CA LYS A 29 7.02 10.78 -4.68
C LYS A 29 7.59 12.21 -4.72
N ILE A 30 6.78 13.19 -5.12
CA ILE A 30 7.19 14.60 -5.14
C ILE A 30 7.46 15.11 -3.72
N THR A 31 6.62 14.73 -2.76
CA THR A 31 6.82 15.09 -1.35
C THR A 31 8.14 14.55 -0.82
N ASN A 32 8.45 13.28 -1.13
CA ASN A 32 9.73 12.66 -0.75
C ASN A 32 10.94 13.41 -1.33
N LEU A 33 10.89 13.76 -2.62
CA LEU A 33 11.96 14.54 -3.26
C LEU A 33 12.15 15.89 -2.56
N ARG A 34 11.08 16.62 -2.28
CA ARG A 34 11.15 17.90 -1.54
C ARG A 34 11.76 17.74 -0.15
N MET A 35 11.42 16.66 0.56
CA MET A 35 12.00 16.38 1.87
C MET A 35 13.48 16.03 1.81
N LEU A 36 13.91 15.29 0.77
CA LEU A 36 15.33 14.99 0.57
C LEU A 36 16.16 16.25 0.34
N PHE A 37 15.69 17.18 -0.50
CA PHE A 37 16.37 18.46 -0.70
C PHE A 37 16.47 19.27 0.59
N ARG A 38 15.37 19.38 1.35
CA ARG A 38 15.38 20.07 2.64
C ARG A 38 16.28 19.40 3.68
N ALA A 39 16.35 18.08 3.68
CA ALA A 39 17.23 17.34 4.58
C ALA A 39 18.72 17.60 4.26
N GLN A 40 19.08 17.76 2.97
CA GLN A 40 20.43 18.15 2.57
C GLN A 40 20.80 19.54 3.07
N GLU A 41 19.88 20.49 2.99
CA GLU A 41 20.11 21.87 3.48
C GLU A 41 20.20 21.92 5.01
N ARG A 42 19.39 21.15 5.73
CA ARG A 42 19.32 21.15 7.19
C ARG A 42 20.31 20.19 7.87
N GLY A 43 20.93 19.30 7.10
CA GLY A 43 21.80 18.23 7.63
C GLY A 43 21.05 17.04 8.26
N ALA A 44 19.71 17.08 8.34
CA ALA A 44 18.89 15.98 8.89
C ALA A 44 17.46 15.99 8.34
N PRO A 45 16.81 14.82 8.26
CA PRO A 45 15.38 14.73 7.95
C PRO A 45 14.51 15.44 8.99
N GLY A 46 13.48 16.15 8.55
CA GLY A 46 12.53 16.81 9.42
C GLY A 46 11.38 15.89 9.88
N PRO A 47 10.52 16.37 10.80
CA PRO A 47 9.37 15.62 11.31
C PRO A 47 8.34 15.30 10.21
N GLU A 48 8.38 16.02 9.09
CA GLU A 48 7.51 15.80 7.92
C GLU A 48 7.67 14.39 7.34
N THR A 49 8.78 13.68 7.63
CA THR A 49 8.99 12.27 7.24
C THR A 49 7.90 11.34 7.76
N SER A 50 7.26 11.72 8.88
CA SER A 50 6.08 11.02 9.39
C SER A 50 4.90 11.01 8.42
N ILE A 51 4.75 12.03 7.57
CA ILE A 51 3.74 12.09 6.51
C ILE A 51 3.99 10.97 5.49
N LEU A 52 5.25 10.80 5.08
CA LEU A 52 5.63 9.74 4.13
C LEU A 52 5.34 8.34 4.69
N LYS A 53 5.60 8.14 5.99
CA LYS A 53 5.30 6.86 6.65
C LYS A 53 3.79 6.58 6.67
N ILE A 54 2.97 7.56 7.06
CA ILE A 54 1.51 7.40 7.10
C ILE A 54 0.95 7.14 5.70
N LYS A 55 1.27 8.01 4.74
CA LYS A 55 0.79 7.89 3.35
C LYS A 55 1.29 6.62 2.67
N GLY A 56 2.56 6.29 2.82
CA GLY A 56 3.14 5.06 2.27
C GLY A 56 2.45 3.80 2.80
N THR A 57 2.07 3.79 4.08
CA THR A 57 1.29 2.70 4.67
C THR A 57 -0.09 2.58 4.03
N VAL A 58 -0.81 3.70 3.88
CA VAL A 58 -2.15 3.73 3.29
C VAL A 58 -2.10 3.26 1.83
N ILE A 59 -1.22 3.86 1.02
CA ILE A 59 -1.05 3.50 -0.40
C ILE A 59 -0.73 2.01 -0.55
N ASN A 60 0.19 1.48 0.26
CA ASN A 60 0.56 0.07 0.19
C ASN A 60 -0.62 -0.85 0.53
N GLN A 61 -1.42 -0.50 1.54
CA GLN A 61 -2.63 -1.26 1.91
C GLN A 61 -3.70 -1.19 0.82
N GLU A 62 -3.93 -0.04 0.19
CA GLU A 62 -4.85 0.11 -0.93
C GLU A 62 -4.40 -0.70 -2.15
N LEU A 63 -3.11 -0.68 -2.50
CA LEU A 63 -2.56 -1.52 -3.58
C LEU A 63 -2.81 -3.01 -3.33
N ARG A 64 -2.66 -3.49 -2.10
CA ARG A 64 -2.95 -4.88 -1.76
C ARG A 64 -4.45 -5.20 -1.83
N ASP A 65 -5.32 -4.25 -1.45
CA ASP A 65 -6.76 -4.42 -1.60
C ASP A 65 -7.18 -4.42 -3.08
N LEU A 66 -6.64 -3.53 -3.90
CA LEU A 66 -6.88 -3.52 -5.33
C LEU A 66 -6.41 -4.82 -6.00
N ALA A 67 -5.23 -5.34 -5.65
CA ALA A 67 -4.75 -6.62 -6.15
C ALA A 67 -5.71 -7.77 -5.77
N ARG A 68 -6.18 -7.80 -4.53
CA ARG A 68 -7.17 -8.77 -4.06
C ARG A 68 -8.48 -8.67 -4.84
N ARG A 69 -8.99 -7.46 -5.04
CA ARG A 69 -10.21 -7.21 -5.83
C ARG A 69 -10.04 -7.60 -7.29
N ALA A 70 -8.87 -7.33 -7.87
CA ALA A 70 -8.56 -7.70 -9.24
C ALA A 70 -8.61 -9.21 -9.47
N LEU A 71 -8.12 -9.98 -8.52
CA LEU A 71 -8.11 -11.44 -8.58
C LEU A 71 -9.48 -12.06 -8.22
N GLY A 72 -10.33 -11.32 -7.50
CA GLY A 72 -11.63 -11.83 -7.07
C GLY A 72 -11.51 -13.12 -6.24
N PRO A 73 -12.29 -14.18 -6.57
CA PRO A 73 -12.21 -15.45 -5.84
C PRO A 73 -10.83 -16.10 -5.81
N LEU A 74 -9.99 -15.87 -6.82
CA LEU A 74 -8.62 -16.38 -6.86
C LEU A 74 -7.70 -15.78 -5.79
N ALA A 75 -8.10 -14.69 -5.16
CA ALA A 75 -7.38 -14.09 -4.04
C ALA A 75 -7.70 -14.73 -2.68
N ALA A 76 -8.74 -15.57 -2.60
CA ALA A 76 -9.19 -16.14 -1.34
C ALA A 76 -8.30 -17.29 -0.79
N PRO A 77 -7.71 -18.16 -1.64
CA PRO A 77 -6.90 -19.25 -1.14
C PRO A 77 -5.71 -18.72 -0.32
N PHE A 78 -5.51 -19.33 0.84
CA PHE A 78 -4.35 -19.12 1.68
C PHE A 78 -3.55 -20.41 1.67
N PRO A 79 -2.55 -20.54 0.78
CA PRO A 79 -1.76 -21.75 0.73
C PRO A 79 -1.01 -21.88 2.07
N GLY A 80 -1.34 -22.92 2.82
CA GLY A 80 -0.61 -23.27 4.03
C GLY A 80 0.80 -23.76 3.67
N HIS A 81 1.09 -25.02 3.91
CA HIS A 81 2.30 -25.63 3.39
C HIS A 81 2.08 -26.06 1.94
N LEU A 82 2.89 -25.56 1.02
CA LEU A 82 3.00 -26.08 -0.32
C LEU A 82 3.73 -27.43 -0.25
N GLY A 83 3.02 -28.44 0.27
CA GLY A 83 3.48 -29.82 0.25
C GLY A 83 3.14 -30.49 -1.08
N GLU A 84 3.75 -31.66 -1.33
CA GLU A 84 3.43 -32.50 -2.48
C GLU A 84 1.91 -32.76 -2.54
N GLY A 85 1.31 -32.53 -3.71
CA GLY A 85 -0.10 -32.73 -3.95
C GLY A 85 -1.02 -31.52 -3.75
N ASN A 86 -0.52 -30.36 -3.32
CA ASN A 86 -1.31 -29.14 -3.24
C ASN A 86 -1.47 -28.50 -4.62
N ILE A 87 -2.71 -28.43 -5.09
CA ILE A 87 -3.04 -27.74 -6.34
C ILE A 87 -3.21 -26.25 -6.03
N LEU A 88 -2.41 -25.42 -6.70
CA LEU A 88 -2.60 -23.97 -6.67
C LEU A 88 -3.83 -23.60 -7.50
N PHE A 89 -4.76 -22.87 -6.89
CA PHE A 89 -5.87 -22.27 -7.62
C PHE A 89 -5.40 -21.00 -8.32
N GLY A 90 -5.47 -20.99 -9.66
CA GLY A 90 -5.09 -19.84 -10.47
C GLY A 90 -3.59 -19.80 -10.81
N PRO A 91 -3.13 -18.72 -11.45
CA PRO A 91 -1.74 -18.53 -11.80
C PRO A 91 -0.82 -18.55 -10.57
N PRO A 92 0.42 -19.09 -10.68
CA PRO A 92 1.32 -19.25 -9.53
C PRO A 92 1.63 -17.96 -8.78
N ASP A 93 1.68 -16.83 -9.47
CA ASP A 93 1.95 -15.50 -8.91
C ASP A 93 0.78 -14.96 -8.04
N THR A 94 -0.41 -15.57 -8.14
CA THR A 94 -1.60 -15.19 -7.35
C THR A 94 -1.69 -15.92 -6.02
N ALA A 95 -0.98 -17.03 -5.86
CA ALA A 95 -1.09 -17.94 -4.70
C ALA A 95 -0.88 -17.27 -3.33
N PHE A 96 -0.01 -16.26 -3.27
CA PHE A 96 0.32 -15.58 -2.01
C PHE A 96 -0.42 -14.26 -1.82
N ASN A 97 -1.44 -13.96 -2.63
CA ASN A 97 -2.12 -12.66 -2.56
C ASN A 97 -2.83 -12.45 -1.22
N ALA A 98 -3.56 -13.46 -0.73
CA ALA A 98 -4.20 -13.40 0.58
C ALA A 98 -3.18 -13.18 1.71
N ALA A 99 -2.10 -13.96 1.72
CA ALA A 99 -1.04 -13.83 2.72
C ALA A 99 -0.41 -12.43 2.71
N ARG A 100 -0.11 -11.90 1.52
CA ARG A 100 0.43 -10.54 1.36
C ARG A 100 -0.55 -9.48 1.82
N TYR A 101 -1.84 -9.62 1.50
CA TYR A 101 -2.87 -8.69 1.94
C TYR A 101 -2.97 -8.62 3.46
N PHE A 102 -3.06 -9.77 4.14
CA PHE A 102 -3.14 -9.83 5.60
C PHE A 102 -1.84 -9.37 6.27
N ASN A 103 -0.70 -9.84 5.80
CA ASN A 103 0.59 -9.46 6.36
C ASN A 103 0.84 -7.95 6.26
N ASN A 104 0.30 -7.28 5.24
CA ASN A 104 0.50 -5.85 5.04
C ASN A 104 -0.27 -4.98 6.05
N ARG A 105 -1.25 -5.52 6.78
CA ARG A 105 -1.96 -4.78 7.84
C ARG A 105 -1.03 -4.29 8.96
N LYS A 106 0.04 -5.03 9.24
CA LYS A 106 1.04 -4.66 10.24
C LYS A 106 1.83 -3.38 9.91
N THR A 107 1.86 -2.93 8.65
CA THR A 107 2.62 -1.74 8.25
C THR A 107 2.12 -0.46 8.90
N SER A 108 0.85 -0.41 9.36
CA SER A 108 0.31 0.70 10.15
C SER A 108 0.85 0.75 11.58
N ILE A 109 1.50 -0.33 12.05
CA ILE A 109 2.05 -0.45 13.39
C ILE A 109 3.57 -0.35 13.37
N PHE A 110 4.23 -0.96 12.37
CA PHE A 110 5.69 -1.02 12.27
C PHE A 110 6.32 0.35 12.02
N GLY A 111 7.52 0.56 12.56
CA GLY A 111 8.25 1.83 12.42
C GLY A 111 7.56 2.99 13.15
N GLY A 112 6.91 2.70 14.26
CA GLY A 112 5.99 3.58 14.96
C GLY A 112 4.60 3.55 14.34
N SER A 113 3.57 3.39 15.16
CA SER A 113 2.20 3.32 14.67
C SER A 113 1.79 4.63 13.96
N ASN A 114 0.78 4.56 13.11
CA ASN A 114 0.28 5.76 12.42
C ASN A 114 -0.19 6.84 13.40
N GLU A 115 -0.68 6.44 14.58
CA GLU A 115 -1.07 7.34 15.68
C GLU A 115 0.15 8.06 16.26
N ILE A 116 1.23 7.33 16.52
CA ILE A 116 2.51 7.92 17.00
C ILE A 116 3.07 8.88 15.95
N GLN A 117 3.01 8.53 14.67
CA GLN A 117 3.47 9.41 13.61
C GLN A 117 2.63 10.71 13.53
N ARG A 118 1.31 10.63 13.74
CA ARG A 118 0.45 11.83 13.85
C ARG A 118 0.80 12.66 15.07
N ASN A 119 1.05 12.02 16.21
CA ASN A 119 1.46 12.73 17.43
C ASN A 119 2.80 13.47 17.24
N ILE A 120 3.76 12.89 16.52
CA ILE A 120 5.01 13.57 16.18
C ILE A 120 4.72 14.83 15.35
N LEU A 121 3.87 14.72 14.31
CA LEU A 121 3.49 15.87 13.48
C LEU A 121 2.79 16.96 14.31
N THR A 122 1.83 16.57 15.13
CA THR A 122 1.07 17.50 15.99
C THR A 122 2.01 18.26 16.93
N LYS A 123 2.85 17.55 17.67
CA LYS A 123 3.78 18.17 18.63
C LYS A 123 4.85 19.02 17.98
N THR A 124 5.36 18.61 16.82
CA THR A 124 6.55 19.24 16.25
C THR A 124 6.23 20.32 15.21
N ILE A 125 5.12 20.18 14.48
CA ILE A 125 4.74 21.10 13.40
C ILE A 125 3.65 22.07 13.85
N LEU A 126 2.69 21.58 14.66
CA LEU A 126 1.56 22.40 15.14
C LEU A 126 1.80 22.99 16.53
N GLU A 127 2.88 22.57 17.20
CA GLU A 127 3.27 23.03 18.56
C GLU A 127 2.15 22.83 19.61
N LEU A 128 1.39 21.69 19.47
CA LEU A 128 0.27 21.32 20.34
C LEU A 128 0.64 20.20 21.31
#